data_dc854f3295457bb77c810e2ecaec3934
#
_entry.id   dc854f3295457bb77c810e2ecaec3934
#
_cell.length_a   1.000
_cell.length_b   1.000
_cell.length_c   1.000
_cell.angle_alpha   90.00
_cell.angle_beta   90.00
_cell.angle_gamma   90.00
#
_symmetry.space_group_name_H-M   'P 1'
#
loop_
_entity.id
_entity.type
_entity.pdbx_description
1 polymer ?
#
loop_
_entity_poly.entity_id
_entity_poly.type
_entity_poly.pdbx_seq_one_letter_code
_entity_poly.pdbx_strand_id
1 'polypeptide(L)'
;MPEAVRAELAPNGRLRAALNYGNFLLVSARAPEPAGVAPDLARELARRANADVEFVGYENAGLVADAAKERAWDVAFIGAEPARAGEITFTPAYVEIEAGYLVRGTSKLWSAEDVDHADVRIVSAARAAYTLYLQRTLRHATLVEANGAQATADRFTRENFDVMADLMPRLLEAVRRMPATRLLPGRFTAVQQSMGVRKERAAAAAYLTAFADEIKTSGLLASLIDKHGASGLTIAR
;
A
#
# COMPACT_ATOMS: atom_id res chain seq x y z
N MET A 1 -14.90 19.21 12.34
CA MET A 1 -13.88 19.51 11.29
C MET A 1 -13.96 20.99 10.93
N PRO A 2 -12.82 21.74 10.87
CA PRO A 2 -12.80 23.14 10.46
C PRO A 2 -13.33 23.33 9.04
N GLU A 3 -13.92 24.51 8.75
CA GLU A 3 -14.55 24.80 7.45
C GLU A 3 -13.56 24.71 6.27
N ALA A 4 -12.36 25.28 6.41
CA ALA A 4 -11.32 25.21 5.38
C ALA A 4 -10.92 23.76 5.05
N VAL A 5 -10.82 22.88 6.06
CA VAL A 5 -10.52 21.44 5.87
C VAL A 5 -11.68 20.75 5.15
N ARG A 6 -12.93 21.06 5.55
CA ARG A 6 -14.11 20.49 4.90
C ARG A 6 -14.22 20.92 3.44
N ALA A 7 -13.93 22.17 3.13
CA ALA A 7 -13.91 22.67 1.74
C ALA A 7 -12.87 21.94 0.87
N GLU A 8 -11.75 21.50 1.45
CA GLU A 8 -10.71 20.76 0.73
C GLU A 8 -10.99 19.26 0.65
N LEU A 9 -11.49 18.61 1.73
CA LEU A 9 -11.70 17.16 1.79
C LEU A 9 -13.06 16.72 1.25
N ALA A 10 -14.10 17.52 1.46
CA ALA A 10 -15.45 17.16 1.09
C ALA A 10 -16.15 18.33 0.37
N PRO A 11 -15.61 18.80 -0.76
CA PRO A 11 -16.27 19.83 -1.55
C PRO A 11 -17.67 19.35 -1.94
N ASN A 12 -18.65 20.24 -1.85
CA ASN A 12 -20.06 19.93 -2.14
C ASN A 12 -20.69 18.83 -1.25
N GLY A 13 -20.16 18.64 0.00
CA GLY A 13 -20.71 17.68 0.95
C GLY A 13 -20.38 16.22 0.64
N ARG A 14 -19.39 15.95 -0.21
CA ARG A 14 -18.96 14.59 -0.58
C ARG A 14 -17.45 14.44 -0.50
N LEU A 15 -16.99 13.38 0.18
CA LEU A 15 -15.58 12.95 0.28
C LEU A 15 -15.33 11.83 -0.72
N ARG A 16 -14.55 12.09 -1.77
CA ARG A 16 -14.10 11.05 -2.71
C ARG A 16 -12.82 10.39 -2.16
N ALA A 17 -12.94 9.14 -1.73
CA ALA A 17 -11.86 8.38 -1.14
C ALA A 17 -11.27 7.39 -2.15
N ALA A 18 -10.01 7.58 -2.56
CA ALA A 18 -9.31 6.68 -3.46
C ALA A 18 -8.81 5.45 -2.71
N LEU A 19 -9.21 4.27 -3.18
CA LEU A 19 -8.85 2.97 -2.63
C LEU A 19 -7.95 2.19 -3.58
N ASN A 20 -6.86 1.66 -3.05
CA ASN A 20 -5.99 0.73 -3.76
C ASN A 20 -6.48 -0.72 -3.55
N TYR A 21 -7.22 -1.26 -4.50
CA TYR A 21 -7.71 -2.64 -4.47
C TYR A 21 -6.61 -3.71 -4.56
N GLY A 22 -5.41 -3.34 -4.99
CA GLY A 22 -4.24 -4.21 -4.93
C GLY A 22 -3.74 -4.47 -3.52
N ASN A 23 -4.15 -3.67 -2.53
CA ASN A 23 -3.78 -3.85 -1.12
C ASN A 23 -4.92 -4.51 -0.32
N PHE A 24 -4.94 -5.83 -0.34
CA PHE A 24 -5.97 -6.64 0.32
C PHE A 24 -6.01 -6.51 1.86
N LEU A 25 -4.93 -6.02 2.49
CA LEU A 25 -4.89 -5.76 3.94
C LEU A 25 -5.64 -4.49 4.32
N LEU A 26 -5.68 -3.50 3.43
CA LEU A 26 -6.39 -2.25 3.66
C LEU A 26 -7.82 -2.28 3.08
N VAL A 27 -8.03 -3.04 2.00
CA VAL A 27 -9.33 -3.21 1.35
C VAL A 27 -9.63 -4.69 1.22
N SER A 28 -10.41 -5.23 2.15
CA SER A 28 -10.72 -6.66 2.24
C SER A 28 -11.85 -7.11 1.31
N ALA A 29 -12.72 -6.19 0.88
CA ALA A 29 -13.79 -6.43 -0.09
C ALA A 29 -14.02 -5.21 -0.98
N ARG A 30 -14.49 -5.47 -2.23
CA ARG A 30 -14.81 -4.44 -3.24
C ARG A 30 -16.32 -4.23 -3.42
N ALA A 31 -17.11 -5.29 -3.25
CA ALA A 31 -18.54 -5.33 -3.51
C ALA A 31 -19.28 -6.13 -2.42
N PRO A 32 -20.59 -5.81 -2.14
CA PRO A 32 -21.39 -4.76 -2.76
C PRO A 32 -20.92 -3.35 -2.43
N GLU A 33 -20.24 -3.15 -1.31
CA GLU A 33 -19.55 -1.94 -0.89
C GLU A 33 -18.12 -2.24 -0.45
N PRO A 34 -17.17 -1.32 -0.69
CA PRO A 34 -15.81 -1.50 -0.19
C PRO A 34 -15.76 -1.66 1.33
N ALA A 35 -15.05 -2.71 1.80
CA ALA A 35 -14.81 -2.96 3.21
C ALA A 35 -13.31 -3.10 3.49
N GLY A 36 -12.90 -2.83 4.74
CA GLY A 36 -11.52 -2.88 5.17
C GLY A 36 -11.13 -1.68 6.02
N VAL A 37 -9.88 -1.64 6.43
CA VAL A 37 -9.34 -0.57 7.27
C VAL A 37 -9.44 0.79 6.56
N ALA A 38 -9.03 0.88 5.30
CA ALA A 38 -9.05 2.13 4.55
C ALA A 38 -10.48 2.65 4.27
N PRO A 39 -11.45 1.83 3.82
CA PRO A 39 -12.85 2.24 3.72
C PRO A 39 -13.44 2.74 5.04
N ASP A 40 -13.15 2.10 6.16
CA ASP A 40 -13.70 2.53 7.44
C ASP A 40 -13.07 3.84 7.93
N LEU A 41 -11.77 4.05 7.69
CA LEU A 41 -11.13 5.36 7.94
C LEU A 41 -11.73 6.47 7.06
N ALA A 42 -12.05 6.17 5.80
CA ALA A 42 -12.70 7.12 4.91
C ALA A 42 -14.11 7.47 5.38
N ARG A 43 -14.89 6.48 5.87
CA ARG A 43 -16.20 6.71 6.48
C ARG A 43 -16.11 7.60 7.72
N GLU A 44 -15.11 7.37 8.58
CA GLU A 44 -14.89 8.19 9.76
C GLU A 44 -14.52 9.64 9.39
N LEU A 45 -13.68 9.85 8.37
CA LEU A 45 -13.38 11.19 7.86
C LEU A 45 -14.62 11.88 7.30
N ALA A 46 -15.45 11.19 6.51
CA ALA A 46 -16.70 11.72 5.96
C ALA A 46 -17.68 12.10 7.08
N ARG A 47 -17.85 11.23 8.08
CA ARG A 47 -18.66 11.50 9.27
C ARG A 47 -18.21 12.78 10.00
N ARG A 48 -16.90 12.97 10.17
CA ARG A 48 -16.33 14.19 10.78
C ARG A 48 -16.54 15.44 9.94
N ALA A 49 -16.57 15.27 8.63
CA ALA A 49 -16.87 16.36 7.69
C ALA A 49 -18.35 16.67 7.56
N ASN A 50 -19.25 15.87 8.15
CA ASN A 50 -20.68 15.87 7.88
C ASN A 50 -20.97 15.81 6.38
N ALA A 51 -20.38 14.81 5.72
CA ALA A 51 -20.40 14.59 4.28
C ALA A 51 -20.64 13.11 3.95
N ASP A 52 -21.12 12.86 2.73
CA ASP A 52 -21.20 11.52 2.18
C ASP A 52 -19.81 11.04 1.75
N VAL A 53 -19.56 9.72 1.81
CA VAL A 53 -18.36 9.11 1.25
C VAL A 53 -18.65 8.51 -0.13
N GLU A 54 -17.78 8.80 -1.08
CA GLU A 54 -17.74 8.14 -2.39
C GLU A 54 -16.43 7.40 -2.54
N PHE A 55 -16.48 6.10 -2.80
CA PHE A 55 -15.29 5.30 -3.01
C PHE A 55 -14.88 5.26 -4.47
N VAL A 56 -13.65 5.66 -4.76
CA VAL A 56 -13.05 5.61 -6.10
C VAL A 56 -11.98 4.51 -6.09
N GLY A 57 -12.30 3.35 -6.67
CA GLY A 57 -11.45 2.17 -6.64
C GLY A 57 -10.44 2.14 -7.79
N TYR A 58 -9.21 1.72 -7.49
CA TYR A 58 -8.12 1.54 -8.45
C TYR A 58 -7.44 0.19 -8.26
N GLU A 59 -7.02 -0.44 -9.33
CA GLU A 59 -6.39 -1.77 -9.28
C GLU A 59 -5.00 -1.77 -8.62
N ASN A 60 -4.31 -0.64 -8.61
CA ASN A 60 -3.01 -0.49 -7.96
C ASN A 60 -2.75 0.95 -7.50
N ALA A 61 -1.77 1.12 -6.60
CA ALA A 61 -1.42 2.41 -6.03
C ALA A 61 -0.82 3.40 -7.05
N GLY A 62 -0.28 2.91 -8.15
CA GLY A 62 0.20 3.75 -9.24
C GLY A 62 -0.93 4.49 -9.94
N LEU A 63 -2.05 3.80 -10.22
CA LEU A 63 -3.25 4.42 -10.80
C LEU A 63 -3.89 5.43 -9.85
N VAL A 64 -3.87 5.18 -8.53
CA VAL A 64 -4.30 6.18 -7.53
C VAL A 64 -3.46 7.43 -7.64
N ALA A 65 -2.13 7.28 -7.75
CA ALA A 65 -1.22 8.42 -7.85
C ALA A 65 -1.40 9.22 -9.15
N ASP A 66 -1.60 8.53 -10.29
CA ASP A 66 -1.87 9.20 -11.57
C ASP A 66 -3.15 10.05 -11.52
N ALA A 67 -4.21 9.51 -10.93
CA ALA A 67 -5.50 10.16 -10.81
C ALA A 67 -5.49 11.43 -9.91
N ALA A 68 -4.40 11.67 -9.16
CA ALA A 68 -4.20 12.93 -8.44
C ALA A 68 -4.18 14.14 -9.39
N LYS A 69 -3.52 14.02 -10.54
CA LYS A 69 -3.43 15.08 -11.57
C LYS A 69 -4.80 15.41 -12.16
N GLU A 70 -5.65 14.41 -12.28
CA GLU A 70 -7.01 14.55 -12.81
C GLU A 70 -8.02 15.03 -11.77
N ARG A 71 -7.57 15.26 -10.52
CA ARG A 71 -8.43 15.64 -9.39
C ARG A 71 -9.61 14.68 -9.17
N ALA A 72 -9.36 13.38 -9.43
CA ALA A 72 -10.41 12.35 -9.40
C ALA A 72 -10.82 11.97 -7.97
N TRP A 73 -10.03 12.32 -6.96
CA TRP A 73 -10.29 12.01 -5.55
C TRP A 73 -9.86 13.15 -4.62
N ASP A 74 -10.28 13.09 -3.36
CA ASP A 74 -10.03 14.08 -2.33
C ASP A 74 -9.05 13.59 -1.26
N VAL A 75 -9.12 12.31 -0.90
CA VAL A 75 -8.15 11.63 -0.04
C VAL A 75 -7.77 10.27 -0.64
N ALA A 76 -6.53 9.84 -0.50
CA ALA A 76 -6.04 8.54 -0.95
C ALA A 76 -5.42 7.75 0.22
N PHE A 77 -5.59 6.41 0.19
CA PHE A 77 -5.02 5.48 1.16
C PHE A 77 -4.02 4.57 0.46
N ILE A 78 -2.76 5.01 0.38
CA ILE A 78 -1.68 4.31 -0.36
C ILE A 78 -0.34 4.43 0.36
N GLY A 79 0.61 3.56 -0.02
CA GLY A 79 1.98 3.67 0.43
C GLY A 79 2.62 5.00 0.00
N ALA A 80 3.21 5.71 0.96
CA ALA A 80 3.99 6.90 0.69
C ALA A 80 5.31 6.51 0.01
N GLU A 81 5.56 7.10 -1.16
CA GLU A 81 6.78 6.89 -1.92
C GLU A 81 7.28 8.20 -2.52
N PRO A 82 8.60 8.44 -2.55
CA PRO A 82 9.18 9.67 -3.13
C PRO A 82 8.70 9.95 -4.56
N ALA A 83 8.53 8.90 -5.36
CA ALA A 83 8.04 9.01 -6.75
C ALA A 83 6.61 9.58 -6.85
N ARG A 84 5.83 9.58 -5.78
CA ARG A 84 4.46 10.11 -5.71
C ARG A 84 4.38 11.49 -5.08
N ALA A 85 5.43 11.94 -4.39
CA ALA A 85 5.45 13.19 -3.64
C ALA A 85 5.43 14.46 -4.51
N GLY A 86 5.56 14.32 -5.83
CA GLY A 86 5.40 15.44 -6.77
C GLY A 86 3.99 16.03 -6.75
N GLU A 87 2.98 15.18 -6.66
CA GLU A 87 1.56 15.54 -6.76
C GLU A 87 0.79 15.37 -5.44
N ILE A 88 1.32 14.56 -4.51
CA ILE A 88 0.63 14.14 -3.29
C ILE A 88 1.43 14.56 -2.06
N THR A 89 0.77 15.22 -1.13
CA THR A 89 1.27 15.43 0.24
C THR A 89 0.77 14.28 1.10
N PHE A 90 1.68 13.55 1.71
CA PHE A 90 1.38 12.40 2.58
C PHE A 90 1.43 12.78 4.05
N THR A 91 0.56 12.16 4.85
CA THR A 91 0.71 12.13 6.31
C THR A 91 1.92 11.27 6.70
N PRO A 92 2.39 11.34 7.95
CA PRO A 92 3.12 10.23 8.55
C PRO A 92 2.34 8.92 8.36
N ALA A 93 3.05 7.81 8.28
CA ALA A 93 2.40 6.51 8.14
C ALA A 93 1.47 6.21 9.32
N TYR A 94 0.31 5.62 9.05
CA TYR A 94 -0.56 5.11 10.10
C TYR A 94 -0.34 3.61 10.34
N VAL A 95 0.00 2.85 9.29
CA VAL A 95 0.45 1.45 9.41
C VAL A 95 1.62 1.17 8.47
N GLU A 96 2.36 0.12 8.81
CA GLU A 96 3.44 -0.45 8.00
C GLU A 96 3.10 -1.85 7.56
N ILE A 97 3.59 -2.23 6.37
CA ILE A 97 3.49 -3.60 5.86
C ILE A 97 4.88 -4.04 5.42
N GLU A 98 5.41 -5.07 6.04
CA GLU A 98 6.70 -5.63 5.65
C GLU A 98 6.67 -6.20 4.24
N ALA A 99 7.76 -5.98 3.49
CA ALA A 99 8.00 -6.58 2.19
C ALA A 99 9.28 -7.40 2.22
N GLY A 100 9.22 -8.59 1.63
CA GLY A 100 10.29 -9.57 1.67
C GLY A 100 10.49 -10.27 0.34
N TYR A 101 11.24 -11.35 0.38
CA TYR A 101 11.60 -12.16 -0.77
C TYR A 101 11.19 -13.61 -0.59
N LEU A 102 10.64 -14.19 -1.65
CA LEU A 102 10.39 -15.61 -1.79
C LEU A 102 11.31 -16.16 -2.87
N VAL A 103 11.92 -17.30 -2.59
CA VAL A 103 12.82 -18.01 -3.50
C VAL A 103 12.41 -19.47 -3.65
N ARG A 104 12.92 -20.16 -4.66
CA ARG A 104 12.78 -21.61 -4.78
C ARG A 104 13.49 -22.31 -3.63
N GLY A 105 13.00 -23.46 -3.18
CA GLY A 105 13.61 -24.22 -2.08
C GLY A 105 15.05 -24.63 -2.38
N THR A 106 15.41 -24.82 -3.65
CA THR A 106 16.76 -25.15 -4.13
C THR A 106 17.68 -23.94 -4.34
N SER A 107 17.18 -22.71 -4.11
CA SER A 107 17.96 -21.48 -4.27
C SER A 107 19.18 -21.45 -3.36
N LYS A 108 20.27 -20.87 -3.87
CA LYS A 108 21.50 -20.61 -3.10
C LYS A 108 21.48 -19.28 -2.34
N LEU A 109 20.43 -18.48 -2.50
CA LEU A 109 20.23 -17.23 -1.76
C LEU A 109 19.69 -17.56 -0.37
N TRP A 110 20.34 -17.07 0.69
CA TRP A 110 19.98 -17.38 2.07
C TRP A 110 19.56 -16.17 2.89
N SER A 111 19.89 -14.97 2.42
CA SER A 111 19.55 -13.70 3.07
C SER A 111 19.07 -12.67 2.05
N ALA A 112 18.51 -11.55 2.53
CA ALA A 112 18.10 -10.45 1.66
C ALA A 112 19.29 -9.77 0.97
N GLU A 113 20.46 -9.78 1.60
CA GLU A 113 21.72 -9.23 1.08
C GLU A 113 22.23 -10.00 -0.15
N ASP A 114 21.92 -11.30 -0.23
CA ASP A 114 22.30 -12.14 -1.38
C ASP A 114 21.52 -11.81 -2.66
N VAL A 115 20.46 -11.00 -2.56
CA VAL A 115 19.54 -10.80 -3.70
C VAL A 115 20.07 -9.80 -4.72
N ASP A 116 20.84 -8.78 -4.30
CA ASP A 116 21.32 -7.75 -5.23
C ASP A 116 22.62 -8.15 -5.94
N HIS A 117 22.56 -9.20 -6.76
CA HIS A 117 23.65 -9.69 -7.61
C HIS A 117 23.26 -9.68 -9.09
N ALA A 118 24.28 -9.54 -9.98
CA ALA A 118 24.07 -9.31 -11.43
C ALA A 118 23.36 -10.47 -12.16
N ASP A 119 23.44 -11.68 -11.65
CA ASP A 119 22.83 -12.89 -12.19
C ASP A 119 21.45 -13.21 -11.57
N VAL A 120 20.99 -12.39 -10.60
CA VAL A 120 19.70 -12.57 -9.94
C VAL A 120 18.60 -11.82 -10.68
N ARG A 121 17.52 -12.52 -11.00
CA ARG A 121 16.30 -11.98 -11.62
C ARG A 121 15.16 -11.95 -10.63
N ILE A 122 14.66 -10.75 -10.36
CA ILE A 122 13.57 -10.49 -9.41
C ILE A 122 12.30 -10.18 -10.19
N VAL A 123 11.18 -10.81 -9.86
CA VAL A 123 9.86 -10.39 -10.32
C VAL A 123 9.08 -9.71 -9.20
N SER A 124 8.40 -8.62 -9.50
CA SER A 124 7.66 -7.81 -8.53
C SER A 124 6.43 -7.16 -9.18
N ALA A 125 5.43 -6.78 -8.40
CA ALA A 125 4.23 -6.16 -8.94
C ALA A 125 4.51 -4.71 -9.38
N ALA A 126 4.14 -4.40 -10.62
CA ALA A 126 4.35 -3.08 -11.21
C ALA A 126 3.78 -1.96 -10.34
N ARG A 127 4.59 -0.90 -10.18
CA ARG A 127 4.19 0.33 -9.49
C ARG A 127 3.75 0.17 -8.03
N ALA A 128 3.98 -1.00 -7.42
CA ALA A 128 3.80 -1.19 -5.99
C ALA A 128 4.88 -0.40 -5.21
N ALA A 129 4.58 0.03 -3.98
CA ALA A 129 5.53 0.82 -3.18
C ALA A 129 6.85 0.08 -2.95
N TYR A 130 6.80 -1.21 -2.64
CA TYR A 130 7.99 -2.04 -2.49
C TYR A 130 8.76 -2.23 -3.80
N THR A 131 8.09 -2.23 -4.97
CA THR A 131 8.75 -2.27 -6.28
C THR A 131 9.46 -0.96 -6.58
N LEU A 132 8.82 0.19 -6.29
CA LEU A 132 9.45 1.51 -6.39
C LEU A 132 10.66 1.64 -5.45
N TYR A 133 10.60 1.01 -4.27
CA TYR A 133 11.77 0.91 -3.39
C TYR A 133 12.90 0.12 -4.06
N LEU A 134 12.63 -1.05 -4.62
CA LEU A 134 13.64 -1.86 -5.32
C LEU A 134 14.24 -1.14 -6.52
N GLN A 135 13.44 -0.44 -7.33
CA GLN A 135 13.91 0.34 -8.47
C GLN A 135 14.98 1.37 -8.10
N ARG A 136 14.88 1.98 -6.90
CA ARG A 136 15.85 3.00 -6.47
C ARG A 136 17.03 2.45 -5.66
N THR A 137 16.94 1.22 -5.15
CA THR A 137 17.95 0.66 -4.23
C THR A 137 18.79 -0.45 -4.83
N LEU A 138 18.23 -1.26 -5.73
CA LEU A 138 18.99 -2.30 -6.43
C LEU A 138 20.05 -1.69 -7.34
N ARG A 139 21.22 -2.32 -7.35
CA ARG A 139 22.40 -1.90 -8.11
C ARG A 139 22.81 -2.91 -9.18
N HIS A 140 22.56 -4.19 -8.91
CA HIS A 140 23.10 -5.30 -9.70
C HIS A 140 22.02 -6.24 -10.24
N ALA A 141 21.06 -6.60 -9.41
CA ALA A 141 19.99 -7.53 -9.78
C ALA A 141 19.04 -6.95 -10.85
N THR A 142 18.53 -7.81 -11.70
CA THR A 142 17.55 -7.44 -12.72
C THR A 142 16.13 -7.48 -12.15
N LEU A 143 15.49 -6.32 -12.03
CA LEU A 143 14.10 -6.20 -11.61
C LEU A 143 13.17 -6.23 -12.83
N VAL A 144 12.19 -7.12 -12.80
CA VAL A 144 11.15 -7.25 -13.84
C VAL A 144 9.78 -7.06 -13.20
N GLU A 145 8.98 -6.19 -13.77
CA GLU A 145 7.65 -5.89 -13.28
C GLU A 145 6.59 -6.74 -13.94
N ALA A 146 5.60 -7.15 -13.16
CA ALA A 146 4.40 -7.87 -13.62
C ALA A 146 3.14 -7.06 -13.27
N ASN A 147 2.09 -7.19 -14.06
CA ASN A 147 0.87 -6.42 -13.88
C ASN A 147 -0.02 -6.99 -12.74
N GLY A 148 0.34 -6.65 -11.51
CA GLY A 148 -0.36 -7.07 -10.30
C GLY A 148 0.19 -8.36 -9.68
N ALA A 149 -0.28 -8.68 -8.49
CA ALA A 149 0.27 -9.76 -7.68
C ALA A 149 0.06 -11.16 -8.27
N GLN A 150 -1.10 -11.43 -8.91
CA GLN A 150 -1.34 -12.73 -9.54
C GLN A 150 -0.36 -12.95 -10.72
N ALA A 151 -0.19 -11.95 -11.59
CA ALA A 151 0.76 -12.05 -12.70
C ALA A 151 2.21 -12.18 -12.18
N THR A 152 2.56 -11.57 -11.04
CA THR A 152 3.87 -11.73 -10.40
C THR A 152 4.11 -13.19 -10.00
N ALA A 153 3.15 -13.83 -9.32
CA ALA A 153 3.24 -15.22 -8.90
C ALA A 153 3.26 -16.19 -10.11
N ASP A 154 2.44 -15.93 -11.13
CA ASP A 154 2.38 -16.73 -12.36
C ASP A 154 3.72 -16.68 -13.10
N ARG A 155 4.31 -15.50 -13.25
CA ARG A 155 5.61 -15.32 -13.89
C ARG A 155 6.73 -15.97 -13.08
N PHE A 156 6.74 -15.82 -11.75
CA PHE A 156 7.70 -16.51 -10.88
C PHE A 156 7.67 -18.02 -11.09
N THR A 157 6.47 -18.59 -11.27
CA THR A 157 6.29 -20.03 -11.44
C THR A 157 6.72 -20.51 -12.83
N ARG A 158 6.37 -19.76 -13.88
CA ARG A 158 6.53 -20.19 -15.30
C ARG A 158 7.84 -19.75 -15.93
N GLU A 159 8.36 -18.60 -15.52
CA GLU A 159 9.59 -18.02 -16.05
C GLU A 159 10.70 -18.12 -15.01
N ASN A 160 11.88 -18.57 -15.34
CA ASN A 160 12.99 -18.81 -14.40
C ASN A 160 13.45 -17.53 -13.66
N PHE A 161 12.58 -16.95 -12.82
CA PHE A 161 12.96 -15.94 -11.85
C PHE A 161 13.55 -16.60 -10.61
N ASP A 162 14.60 -15.99 -10.06
CA ASP A 162 15.26 -16.45 -8.85
C ASP A 162 14.49 -16.04 -7.61
N VAL A 163 13.88 -14.82 -7.66
CA VAL A 163 13.24 -14.17 -6.54
C VAL A 163 11.88 -13.59 -6.93
N MET A 164 10.89 -13.76 -6.07
CA MET A 164 9.64 -12.99 -6.08
C MET A 164 9.65 -12.03 -4.90
N ALA A 165 9.48 -10.73 -5.16
CA ALA A 165 9.35 -9.69 -4.15
C ALA A 165 7.89 -9.26 -3.99
N ASP A 166 7.35 -9.29 -2.76
CA ASP A 166 5.98 -8.87 -2.45
C ASP A 166 5.86 -8.52 -0.95
N LEU A 167 4.67 -8.11 -0.53
CA LEU A 167 4.32 -7.94 0.87
C LEU A 167 4.40 -9.29 1.61
N MET A 168 4.96 -9.28 2.81
CA MET A 168 5.18 -10.49 3.61
C MET A 168 3.93 -11.35 3.80
N PRO A 169 2.72 -10.81 4.09
CA PRO A 169 1.52 -11.63 4.21
C PRO A 169 1.16 -12.38 2.94
N ARG A 170 1.41 -11.78 1.77
CA ARG A 170 1.18 -12.43 0.47
C ARG A 170 2.22 -13.51 0.19
N LEU A 171 3.47 -13.28 0.56
CA LEU A 171 4.53 -14.28 0.44
C LEU A 171 4.28 -15.49 1.35
N LEU A 172 3.78 -15.28 2.56
CA LEU A 172 3.37 -16.35 3.47
C LEU A 172 2.25 -17.21 2.88
N GLU A 173 1.28 -16.60 2.20
CA GLU A 173 0.25 -17.31 1.47
C GLU A 173 0.84 -18.06 0.25
N ALA A 174 1.75 -17.43 -0.46
CA ALA A 174 2.42 -18.03 -1.62
C ALA A 174 3.21 -19.29 -1.26
N VAL A 175 3.93 -19.32 -0.13
CA VAL A 175 4.61 -20.53 0.35
C VAL A 175 3.64 -21.69 0.59
N ARG A 176 2.45 -21.42 1.12
CA ARG A 176 1.43 -22.47 1.33
C ARG A 176 0.93 -23.06 0.01
N ARG A 177 0.84 -22.24 -1.04
CA ARG A 177 0.39 -22.66 -2.38
C ARG A 177 1.52 -23.27 -3.23
N MET A 178 2.75 -22.90 -2.93
CA MET A 178 3.98 -23.32 -3.64
C MET A 178 4.97 -23.97 -2.67
N PRO A 179 4.74 -25.25 -2.22
CA PRO A 179 5.56 -25.88 -1.17
C PRO A 179 7.06 -26.03 -1.50
N ALA A 180 7.41 -25.95 -2.80
CA ALA A 180 8.80 -25.99 -3.24
C ALA A 180 9.52 -24.63 -3.15
N THR A 181 8.94 -23.67 -2.42
CA THR A 181 9.49 -22.32 -2.20
C THR A 181 9.74 -22.06 -0.72
N ARG A 182 10.54 -21.07 -0.42
CA ARG A 182 10.79 -20.59 0.94
C ARG A 182 10.95 -19.08 0.97
N LEU A 183 10.66 -18.48 2.12
CA LEU A 183 10.98 -17.08 2.38
C LEU A 183 12.46 -16.93 2.67
N LEU A 184 13.05 -15.82 2.24
CA LEU A 184 14.33 -15.36 2.82
C LEU A 184 14.05 -14.72 4.19
N PRO A 185 14.99 -14.88 5.15
CA PRO A 185 14.85 -14.24 6.46
C PRO A 185 14.80 -12.71 6.36
N GLY A 186 14.06 -12.08 7.26
CA GLY A 186 13.97 -10.64 7.36
C GLY A 186 13.08 -9.99 6.30
N ARG A 187 13.26 -8.69 6.15
CA ARG A 187 12.56 -7.84 5.19
C ARG A 187 13.56 -6.95 4.47
N PHE A 188 13.29 -6.57 3.22
CA PHE A 188 14.10 -5.56 2.54
C PHE A 188 13.55 -4.14 2.76
N THR A 189 12.26 -3.99 3.06
CA THR A 189 11.62 -2.71 3.42
C THR A 189 10.33 -2.93 4.21
N ALA A 190 9.80 -1.85 4.78
CA ALA A 190 8.43 -1.79 5.27
C ALA A 190 7.70 -0.65 4.53
N VAL A 191 6.62 -1.00 3.84
CA VAL A 191 5.80 -0.05 3.10
C VAL A 191 5.03 0.82 4.07
N GLN A 192 5.28 2.13 4.04
CA GLN A 192 4.64 3.14 4.87
C GLN A 192 3.27 3.50 4.29
N GLN A 193 2.19 2.98 4.87
CA GLN A 193 0.84 3.31 4.42
C GLN A 193 0.38 4.62 5.05
N SER A 194 0.02 5.56 4.21
CA SER A 194 -0.31 6.94 4.59
C SER A 194 -1.62 7.39 3.96
N MET A 195 -2.20 8.42 4.52
CA MET A 195 -3.24 9.19 3.83
C MET A 195 -2.56 10.26 2.99
N GLY A 196 -3.05 10.45 1.77
CA GLY A 196 -2.53 11.45 0.85
C GLY A 196 -3.62 12.40 0.40
N VAL A 197 -3.26 13.67 0.22
CA VAL A 197 -4.08 14.68 -0.43
C VAL A 197 -3.28 15.32 -1.55
N ARG A 198 -3.95 15.96 -2.50
CA ARG A 198 -3.24 16.73 -3.52
C ARG A 198 -2.46 17.87 -2.87
N LYS A 199 -1.32 18.22 -3.49
CA LYS A 199 -0.30 19.08 -2.89
C LYS A 199 -0.79 20.48 -2.51
N GLU A 200 -1.76 21.01 -3.22
CA GLU A 200 -2.35 22.33 -2.96
C GLU A 200 -3.33 22.36 -1.77
N ARG A 201 -3.67 21.20 -1.17
CA ARG A 201 -4.65 21.08 -0.07
C ARG A 201 -3.98 21.09 1.29
N ALA A 202 -3.41 22.24 1.67
CA ALA A 202 -2.61 22.37 2.88
C ALA A 202 -3.40 22.20 4.18
N ALA A 203 -4.64 22.70 4.24
CA ALA A 203 -5.49 22.57 5.42
C ALA A 203 -5.90 21.10 5.64
N ALA A 204 -6.23 20.38 4.57
CA ALA A 204 -6.52 18.95 4.62
C ALA A 204 -5.28 18.14 5.05
N ALA A 205 -4.10 18.43 4.50
CA ALA A 205 -2.86 17.75 4.86
C ALA A 205 -2.56 17.87 6.37
N ALA A 206 -2.65 19.07 6.93
CA ALA A 206 -2.44 19.31 8.36
C ALA A 206 -3.47 18.56 9.21
N TYR A 207 -4.74 18.60 8.84
CA TYR A 207 -5.80 17.89 9.55
C TYR A 207 -5.60 16.36 9.50
N LEU A 208 -5.27 15.81 8.34
CA LEU A 208 -5.03 14.36 8.19
C LEU A 208 -3.80 13.89 8.95
N THR A 209 -2.77 14.74 9.08
CA THR A 209 -1.62 14.43 9.94
C THR A 209 -2.05 14.27 11.41
N ALA A 210 -2.82 15.21 11.94
CA ALA A 210 -3.36 15.10 13.30
C ALA A 210 -4.32 13.89 13.43
N PHE A 211 -5.14 13.63 12.42
CA PHE A 211 -6.02 12.47 12.40
C PHE A 211 -5.23 11.15 12.40
N ALA A 212 -4.12 11.05 11.64
CA ALA A 212 -3.26 9.87 11.63
C ALA A 212 -2.68 9.58 13.03
N ASP A 213 -2.27 10.61 13.76
CA ASP A 213 -1.77 10.44 15.13
C ASP A 213 -2.89 10.09 16.11
N GLU A 214 -4.06 10.70 15.97
CA GLU A 214 -5.23 10.41 16.79
C GLU A 214 -5.67 8.94 16.65
N ILE A 215 -5.82 8.44 15.42
CA ILE A 215 -6.30 7.05 15.21
C ILE A 215 -5.33 6.01 15.75
N LYS A 216 -4.02 6.31 15.75
CA LYS A 216 -2.99 5.44 16.37
C LYS A 216 -3.13 5.40 17.88
N THR A 217 -3.35 6.55 18.52
CA THR A 217 -3.34 6.69 19.98
C THR A 217 -4.69 6.40 20.65
N SER A 218 -5.80 6.63 19.95
CA SER A 218 -7.16 6.38 20.48
C SER A 218 -7.58 4.91 20.49
N GLY A 219 -6.81 4.02 19.87
CA GLY A 219 -7.17 2.63 19.69
C GLY A 219 -8.11 2.34 18.51
N LEU A 220 -8.58 3.37 17.80
CA LEU A 220 -9.46 3.19 16.64
C LEU A 220 -8.79 2.32 15.57
N LEU A 221 -7.53 2.62 15.23
CA LEU A 221 -6.80 1.88 14.22
C LEU A 221 -6.61 0.41 14.61
N ALA A 222 -6.26 0.12 15.87
CA ALA A 222 -6.14 -1.24 16.38
C ALA A 222 -7.48 -2.00 16.25
N SER A 223 -8.58 -1.37 16.63
CA SER A 223 -9.92 -1.98 16.53
C SER A 223 -10.33 -2.28 15.07
N LEU A 224 -9.95 -1.42 14.12
CA LEU A 224 -10.21 -1.65 12.69
C LEU A 224 -9.34 -2.80 12.12
N ILE A 225 -8.07 -2.88 12.53
CA ILE A 225 -7.19 -4.00 12.16
C ILE A 225 -7.78 -5.32 12.64
N ASP A 226 -8.21 -5.38 13.88
CA ASP A 226 -8.83 -6.57 14.47
C ASP A 226 -10.17 -6.92 13.79
N LYS A 227 -11.04 -5.91 13.60
CA LYS A 227 -12.34 -6.08 12.94
C LYS A 227 -12.23 -6.70 11.56
N HIS A 228 -11.20 -6.32 10.80
CA HIS A 228 -10.99 -6.79 9.43
C HIS A 228 -10.02 -7.97 9.31
N GLY A 229 -9.50 -8.49 10.43
CA GLY A 229 -8.52 -9.58 10.44
C GLY A 229 -7.24 -9.25 9.66
N ALA A 230 -6.85 -7.97 9.62
CA ALA A 230 -5.72 -7.49 8.84
C ALA A 230 -4.37 -7.70 9.56
N SER A 231 -4.07 -8.93 9.96
CA SER A 231 -2.95 -9.33 10.82
C SER A 231 -1.55 -9.05 10.24
N GLY A 232 -1.46 -8.63 8.98
CA GLY A 232 -0.19 -8.21 8.36
C GLY A 232 0.10 -6.71 8.47
N LEU A 233 -0.77 -5.94 9.13
CA LEU A 233 -0.57 -4.52 9.39
C LEU A 233 0.10 -4.34 10.76
N THR A 234 1.13 -3.50 10.81
CA THR A 234 1.73 -3.02 12.05
C THR A 234 1.44 -1.53 12.19
N ILE A 235 0.95 -1.08 13.36
CA ILE A 235 0.74 0.35 13.61
C ILE A 235 2.10 1.06 13.56
N ALA A 236 2.20 2.09 12.72
CA ALA A 236 3.44 2.86 12.56
C ALA A 236 3.75 3.67 13.84
N ARG A 237 5.04 3.82 14.15
CA ARG A 237 5.52 4.58 15.32
C ARG A 237 5.47 6.07 15.09
#